data_2de3e5128891eee7ae643a7359e760bc
#
_entry.id   2de3e5128891eee7ae643a7359e760bc
#
_cell.length_a   1.000
_cell.length_b   1.000
_cell.length_c   1.000
_cell.angle_alpha   90.00
_cell.angle_beta   90.00
_cell.angle_gamma   90.00
#
_symmetry.space_group_name_H-M   'P 1'
#
loop_
_entity.id
_entity.type
_entity.pdbx_description
1 polymer ?
#
loop_
_entity_poly.entity_id
_entity_poly.type
_entity_poly.pdbx_seq_one_letter_code
_entity_poly.pdbx_strand_id
1 'polypeptide(L)'
;MQNPTTVVACLRQAQATGLARVDAQILLLHSLQRPLHDRAWLLAHDSDTLTPSQAAAWHDALQRRLSGEPVAYITGRKDFFGLTLAVDARVLDPRPDTETLVEWALTCLPKFKPESRSESTPAPSKGSPRILDLGTGSGAVALALQHTRPDATVWAVDASEDALAVARANAARLQLGVQFIASDWLNAVDVQHTGCFDLIVSNPPYVAEGDPHLAALTHEPLQALTSGPDGLDDIRQIIAQAPACLNPGGWLLLEHGWDQAAPVQALLREAGLVQVQSRRDLGDIERCTGAAMPK
;
A
#
# COMPACT_ATOMS: atom_id res chain seq x y z
N MET A 1 -1.91 -12.98 -44.96
CA MET A 1 -1.85 -11.62 -44.41
C MET A 1 -2.60 -11.68 -43.08
N GLN A 2 -1.93 -11.45 -41.97
CA GLN A 2 -2.61 -11.34 -40.67
C GLN A 2 -3.49 -10.09 -40.71
N ASN A 3 -4.75 -10.20 -40.27
CA ASN A 3 -5.64 -9.05 -40.14
C ASN A 3 -4.98 -8.00 -39.22
N PRO A 4 -5.04 -6.71 -39.58
CA PRO A 4 -4.46 -5.66 -38.75
C PRO A 4 -5.08 -5.70 -37.35
N THR A 5 -4.24 -5.69 -36.33
CA THR A 5 -4.67 -5.69 -34.92
C THR A 5 -5.16 -4.28 -34.56
N THR A 6 -6.47 -4.12 -34.36
CA THR A 6 -7.05 -2.82 -33.96
C THR A 6 -7.31 -2.77 -32.47
N VAL A 7 -7.51 -1.55 -31.91
CA VAL A 7 -7.85 -1.31 -30.51
C VAL A 7 -9.06 -2.16 -30.07
N VAL A 8 -10.14 -2.12 -30.87
CA VAL A 8 -11.34 -2.91 -30.55
C VAL A 8 -11.08 -4.43 -30.64
N ALA A 9 -10.23 -4.88 -31.57
CA ALA A 9 -9.87 -6.30 -31.69
C ALA A 9 -9.11 -6.79 -30.44
N CYS A 10 -8.18 -6.00 -29.90
CA CYS A 10 -7.47 -6.28 -28.65
C CYS A 10 -8.43 -6.42 -27.46
N LEU A 11 -9.36 -5.49 -27.30
CA LEU A 11 -10.34 -5.53 -26.20
C LEU A 11 -11.28 -6.74 -26.32
N ARG A 12 -11.72 -7.08 -27.54
CA ARG A 12 -12.52 -8.29 -27.79
C ARG A 12 -11.74 -9.56 -27.50
N GLN A 13 -10.46 -9.61 -27.86
CA GLN A 13 -9.58 -10.74 -27.54
C GLN A 13 -9.49 -10.94 -26.02
N ALA A 14 -9.22 -9.87 -25.25
CA ALA A 14 -9.16 -9.95 -23.80
C ALA A 14 -10.50 -10.38 -23.19
N GLN A 15 -11.62 -9.86 -23.69
CA GLN A 15 -12.94 -10.27 -23.24
C GLN A 15 -13.20 -11.78 -23.50
N ALA A 16 -12.76 -12.30 -24.64
CA ALA A 16 -12.92 -13.72 -24.98
C ALA A 16 -12.14 -14.64 -24.04
N THR A 17 -11.05 -14.16 -23.40
CA THR A 17 -10.29 -14.89 -22.36
C THR A 17 -10.86 -14.76 -20.95
N GLY A 18 -11.96 -14.00 -20.76
CA GLY A 18 -12.55 -13.75 -19.46
C GLY A 18 -11.85 -12.66 -18.63
N LEU A 19 -10.89 -11.94 -19.21
CA LEU A 19 -10.20 -10.85 -18.51
C LEU A 19 -11.16 -9.72 -18.18
N ALA A 20 -11.07 -9.17 -16.96
CA ALA A 20 -11.86 -8.03 -16.54
C ALA A 20 -11.65 -6.84 -17.49
N ARG A 21 -12.74 -6.17 -17.89
CA ARG A 21 -12.71 -5.06 -18.85
C ARG A 21 -11.75 -3.95 -18.44
N VAL A 22 -11.69 -3.65 -17.13
CA VAL A 22 -10.82 -2.61 -16.59
C VAL A 22 -9.36 -2.98 -16.77
N ASP A 23 -8.97 -4.22 -16.46
CA ASP A 23 -7.61 -4.73 -16.63
C ASP A 23 -7.20 -4.67 -18.11
N ALA A 24 -8.06 -5.14 -19.01
CA ALA A 24 -7.81 -5.09 -20.45
C ALA A 24 -7.58 -3.67 -20.97
N GLN A 25 -8.37 -2.70 -20.50
CA GLN A 25 -8.22 -1.29 -20.89
C GLN A 25 -6.91 -0.70 -20.39
N ILE A 26 -6.54 -0.96 -19.12
CA ILE A 26 -5.28 -0.48 -18.54
C ILE A 26 -4.08 -1.06 -19.28
N LEU A 27 -4.06 -2.37 -19.52
CA LEU A 27 -2.97 -3.05 -20.21
C LEU A 27 -2.83 -2.59 -21.67
N LEU A 28 -3.94 -2.33 -22.36
CA LEU A 28 -3.91 -1.82 -23.71
C LEU A 28 -3.37 -0.39 -23.75
N LEU A 29 -3.83 0.50 -22.85
CA LEU A 29 -3.28 1.85 -22.71
C LEU A 29 -1.78 1.83 -22.42
N HIS A 30 -1.33 0.94 -21.54
CA HIS A 30 0.08 0.71 -21.27
C HIS A 30 0.86 0.32 -22.53
N SER A 31 0.37 -0.66 -23.29
CA SER A 31 0.99 -1.12 -24.54
C SER A 31 1.03 -0.03 -25.63
N LEU A 32 0.07 0.87 -25.60
CA LEU A 32 -0.01 2.04 -26.47
C LEU A 32 0.82 3.24 -25.97
N GLN A 33 1.48 3.11 -24.81
CA GLN A 33 2.24 4.18 -24.13
C GLN A 33 1.37 5.42 -23.82
N ARG A 34 0.12 5.18 -23.40
CA ARG A 34 -0.85 6.22 -23.04
C ARG A 34 -1.03 6.31 -21.53
N PRO A 35 -1.54 7.44 -21.02
CA PRO A 35 -1.96 7.53 -19.63
C PRO A 35 -2.98 6.44 -19.28
N LEU A 36 -2.76 5.69 -18.18
CA LEU A 36 -3.59 4.50 -17.85
C LEU A 36 -5.05 4.86 -17.52
N HIS A 37 -5.33 6.11 -17.18
CA HIS A 37 -6.68 6.61 -16.91
C HIS A 37 -7.43 7.07 -18.18
N ASP A 38 -6.77 7.17 -19.34
CA ASP A 38 -7.35 7.73 -20.58
C ASP A 38 -8.23 6.70 -21.33
N ARG A 39 -9.21 6.14 -20.62
CA ARG A 39 -10.13 5.13 -21.19
C ARG A 39 -11.02 5.70 -22.28
N ALA A 40 -11.32 7.00 -22.24
CA ALA A 40 -12.12 7.66 -23.27
C ALA A 40 -11.43 7.63 -24.64
N TRP A 41 -10.09 7.70 -24.65
CA TRP A 41 -9.30 7.59 -25.86
C TRP A 41 -9.54 6.25 -26.60
N LEU A 42 -9.62 5.14 -25.86
CA LEU A 42 -9.87 3.82 -26.45
C LEU A 42 -11.22 3.73 -27.20
N LEU A 43 -12.22 4.49 -26.74
CA LEU A 43 -13.53 4.55 -27.40
C LEU A 43 -13.51 5.40 -28.65
N ALA A 44 -12.76 6.49 -28.64
CA ALA A 44 -12.65 7.39 -29.78
C ALA A 44 -11.74 6.84 -30.88
N HIS A 45 -10.87 5.86 -30.58
CA HIS A 45 -9.83 5.32 -31.46
C HIS A 45 -9.96 3.80 -31.61
N ASP A 46 -11.17 3.26 -31.51
CA ASP A 46 -11.46 1.83 -31.51
C ASP A 46 -11.03 1.11 -32.81
N SER A 47 -11.08 1.82 -33.93
CA SER A 47 -10.66 1.34 -35.25
C SER A 47 -9.18 1.54 -35.58
N ASP A 48 -8.43 2.27 -34.72
CA ASP A 48 -7.01 2.50 -34.93
C ASP A 48 -6.23 1.21 -34.91
N THR A 49 -5.28 1.07 -35.85
CA THR A 49 -4.41 -0.10 -35.97
C THR A 49 -3.17 0.08 -35.10
N LEU A 50 -2.84 -0.94 -34.29
CA LEU A 50 -1.61 -0.98 -33.53
C LEU A 50 -0.41 -1.14 -34.46
N THR A 51 0.69 -0.47 -34.12
CA THR A 51 2.00 -0.77 -34.72
C THR A 51 2.45 -2.17 -34.32
N PRO A 52 3.38 -2.81 -35.07
CA PRO A 52 3.91 -4.12 -34.70
C PRO A 52 4.49 -4.18 -33.27
N SER A 53 5.16 -3.11 -32.82
CA SER A 53 5.71 -3.02 -31.46
C SER A 53 4.61 -2.92 -30.39
N GLN A 54 3.57 -2.15 -30.63
CA GLN A 54 2.41 -2.05 -29.73
C GLN A 54 1.63 -3.36 -29.66
N ALA A 55 1.47 -4.05 -30.79
CA ALA A 55 0.81 -5.35 -30.84
C ALA A 55 1.62 -6.42 -30.06
N ALA A 56 2.94 -6.40 -30.18
CA ALA A 56 3.81 -7.28 -29.41
C ALA A 56 3.73 -6.99 -27.90
N ALA A 57 3.78 -5.69 -27.50
CA ALA A 57 3.65 -5.28 -26.10
C ALA A 57 2.27 -5.66 -25.52
N TRP A 58 1.20 -5.51 -26.31
CA TRP A 58 -0.13 -5.96 -25.92
C TRP A 58 -0.20 -7.46 -25.69
N HIS A 59 0.36 -8.24 -26.62
CA HIS A 59 0.37 -9.70 -26.51
C HIS A 59 1.13 -10.17 -25.25
N ASP A 60 2.31 -9.59 -24.99
CA ASP A 60 3.09 -9.86 -23.77
C ASP A 60 2.30 -9.54 -22.51
N ALA A 61 1.76 -8.31 -22.41
CA ALA A 61 0.98 -7.87 -21.26
C ALA A 61 -0.25 -8.75 -21.01
N LEU A 62 -0.95 -9.16 -22.08
CA LEU A 62 -2.10 -10.06 -21.98
C LEU A 62 -1.68 -11.44 -21.47
N GLN A 63 -0.60 -12.03 -21.98
CA GLN A 63 -0.10 -13.35 -21.54
C GLN A 63 0.34 -13.32 -20.06
N ARG A 64 1.09 -12.31 -19.65
CA ARG A 64 1.50 -12.11 -18.26
C ARG A 64 0.29 -12.01 -17.34
N ARG A 65 -0.74 -11.25 -17.73
CA ARG A 65 -1.98 -11.13 -16.93
C ARG A 65 -2.76 -12.44 -16.87
N LEU A 66 -2.81 -13.20 -17.95
CA LEU A 66 -3.46 -14.52 -17.98
C LEU A 66 -2.73 -15.57 -17.14
N SER A 67 -1.41 -15.41 -16.93
CA SER A 67 -0.65 -16.22 -15.96
C SER A 67 -0.85 -15.80 -14.49
N GLY A 68 -1.68 -14.80 -14.23
CA GLY A 68 -2.01 -14.32 -12.88
C GLY A 68 -1.22 -13.10 -12.42
N GLU A 69 -0.25 -12.60 -13.22
CA GLU A 69 0.56 -11.45 -12.81
C GLU A 69 -0.30 -10.19 -12.59
N PRO A 70 -0.13 -9.46 -11.47
CA PRO A 70 -0.88 -8.24 -11.19
C PRO A 70 -0.69 -7.18 -12.27
N VAL A 71 -1.79 -6.48 -12.63
CA VAL A 71 -1.74 -5.37 -13.60
C VAL A 71 -0.72 -4.32 -13.17
N ALA A 72 -0.60 -4.08 -11.88
CA ALA A 72 0.36 -3.12 -11.32
C ALA A 72 1.82 -3.51 -11.64
N TYR A 73 2.18 -4.80 -11.60
CA TYR A 73 3.53 -5.25 -11.94
C TYR A 73 3.80 -5.22 -13.44
N ILE A 74 2.79 -5.53 -14.26
CA ILE A 74 2.91 -5.44 -15.72
C ILE A 74 3.13 -3.98 -16.15
N THR A 75 2.42 -3.05 -15.52
CA THR A 75 2.51 -1.62 -15.86
C THR A 75 3.63 -0.89 -15.10
N GLY A 76 4.20 -1.53 -14.07
CA GLY A 76 5.23 -0.96 -13.20
C GLY A 76 4.71 0.14 -12.28
N ARG A 77 3.39 0.32 -12.13
CA ARG A 77 2.81 1.42 -11.33
C ARG A 77 1.46 1.07 -10.72
N LYS A 78 1.20 1.68 -9.57
CA LYS A 78 -0.05 1.60 -8.81
C LYS A 78 -0.46 2.98 -8.33
N ASP A 79 -1.72 3.36 -8.55
CA ASP A 79 -2.29 4.55 -7.91
C ASP A 79 -2.79 4.18 -6.52
N PHE A 80 -2.42 4.97 -5.51
CA PHE A 80 -2.79 4.78 -4.11
C PHE A 80 -2.86 6.15 -3.43
N PHE A 81 -3.98 6.46 -2.81
CA PHE A 81 -4.25 7.69 -2.05
C PHE A 81 -3.82 8.98 -2.79
N GLY A 82 -4.13 9.08 -4.07
CA GLY A 82 -3.77 10.21 -4.92
C GLY A 82 -2.31 10.24 -5.40
N LEU A 83 -1.50 9.26 -5.04
CA LEU A 83 -0.12 9.11 -5.50
C LEU A 83 -0.03 8.00 -6.54
N THR A 84 0.87 8.14 -7.52
CA THR A 84 1.25 7.03 -8.41
C THR A 84 2.58 6.46 -7.93
N LEU A 85 2.58 5.22 -7.46
CA LEU A 85 3.75 4.50 -6.94
C LEU A 85 4.35 3.59 -8.01
N ALA A 86 5.67 3.45 -8.04
CA ALA A 86 6.34 2.37 -8.75
C ALA A 86 6.22 1.08 -7.90
N VAL A 87 5.88 -0.02 -8.54
CA VAL A 87 5.72 -1.33 -7.90
C VAL A 87 6.21 -2.45 -8.81
N ASP A 88 6.75 -3.50 -8.21
CA ASP A 88 7.16 -4.74 -8.88
C ASP A 88 7.09 -5.92 -7.89
N ALA A 89 7.54 -7.11 -8.30
CA ALA A 89 7.46 -8.34 -7.51
C ALA A 89 8.24 -8.33 -6.18
N ARG A 90 8.96 -7.26 -5.84
CA ARG A 90 9.66 -7.10 -4.56
C ARG A 90 8.75 -6.62 -3.44
N VAL A 91 7.57 -6.08 -3.76
CA VAL A 91 6.64 -5.47 -2.80
C VAL A 91 5.22 -5.93 -3.05
N LEU A 92 4.38 -5.93 -2.03
CA LEU A 92 2.94 -6.15 -2.16
C LEU A 92 2.34 -5.08 -3.11
N ASP A 93 1.43 -5.48 -4.01
CA ASP A 93 0.60 -4.53 -4.77
C ASP A 93 -0.34 -3.78 -3.80
N PRO A 94 -0.19 -2.46 -3.57
CA PRO A 94 -1.01 -1.72 -2.60
C PRO A 94 -2.50 -1.90 -2.86
N ARG A 95 -3.25 -2.33 -1.83
CA ARG A 95 -4.69 -2.59 -1.93
C ARG A 95 -5.49 -1.31 -1.69
N PRO A 96 -6.61 -1.09 -2.40
CA PRO A 96 -7.48 0.05 -2.14
C PRO A 96 -8.01 0.08 -0.70
N ASP A 97 -8.25 -1.09 -0.09
CA ASP A 97 -8.78 -1.22 1.27
C ASP A 97 -7.82 -0.61 2.30
N THR A 98 -6.51 -0.62 2.03
CA THR A 98 -5.47 0.01 2.86
C THR A 98 -5.62 1.53 2.95
N GLU A 99 -6.35 2.18 2.02
CA GLU A 99 -6.66 3.61 2.13
C GLU A 99 -7.48 3.92 3.39
N THR A 100 -8.30 2.97 3.87
CA THR A 100 -9.02 3.06 5.16
C THR A 100 -8.06 3.25 6.34
N LEU A 101 -6.91 2.57 6.33
CA LEU A 101 -5.87 2.72 7.35
C LEU A 101 -5.28 4.14 7.32
N VAL A 102 -4.98 4.67 6.13
CA VAL A 102 -4.45 6.04 5.96
C VAL A 102 -5.47 7.08 6.41
N GLU A 103 -6.73 6.96 5.99
CA GLU A 103 -7.80 7.88 6.40
C GLU A 103 -7.97 7.91 7.92
N TRP A 104 -7.97 6.73 8.56
CA TRP A 104 -8.06 6.67 10.01
C TRP A 104 -6.84 7.28 10.68
N ALA A 105 -5.65 6.97 10.23
CA ALA A 105 -4.39 7.52 10.71
C ALA A 105 -4.44 9.06 10.74
N LEU A 106 -4.92 9.68 9.68
CA LEU A 106 -5.07 11.13 9.59
C LEU A 106 -6.05 11.71 10.62
N THR A 107 -7.09 10.95 11.04
CA THR A 107 -8.03 11.39 12.08
C THR A 107 -7.45 11.31 13.49
N CYS A 108 -6.45 10.44 13.72
CA CYS A 108 -5.77 10.30 15.01
C CYS A 108 -4.75 11.42 15.29
N LEU A 109 -4.32 12.12 14.25
CA LEU A 109 -3.34 13.20 14.36
C LEU A 109 -4.00 14.55 14.70
N PRO A 110 -3.29 15.46 15.39
CA PRO A 110 -3.78 16.82 15.60
C PRO A 110 -4.14 17.51 14.28
N LYS A 111 -5.13 18.36 14.27
CA LYS A 111 -5.54 19.08 13.05
C LYS A 111 -4.37 19.90 12.50
N PHE A 112 -4.00 19.63 11.27
CA PHE A 112 -3.05 20.45 10.54
C PHE A 112 -3.67 21.80 10.20
N LYS A 113 -3.00 22.89 10.63
CA LYS A 113 -3.34 24.24 10.21
C LYS A 113 -2.25 24.68 9.24
N PRO A 114 -2.51 24.73 7.92
CA PRO A 114 -1.55 25.30 6.99
C PRO A 114 -1.43 26.79 7.36
N GLU A 115 -0.34 27.15 8.02
CA GLU A 115 0.07 28.54 8.11
C GLU A 115 0.33 29.03 6.69
N SER A 116 -0.12 30.25 6.38
CA SER A 116 -0.10 30.87 5.04
C SER A 116 1.12 30.42 4.22
N ARG A 117 0.85 29.82 3.06
CA ARG A 117 1.83 29.24 2.11
C ARG A 117 3.08 30.10 1.97
N SER A 118 4.14 29.73 2.68
CA SER A 118 5.53 29.98 2.24
C SER A 118 5.88 28.86 1.26
N GLU A 119 6.48 29.18 0.14
CA GLU A 119 6.83 28.23 -0.94
C GLU A 119 7.91 27.19 -0.55
N SER A 120 8.31 27.14 0.71
CA SER A 120 9.24 26.16 1.26
C SER A 120 8.46 25.16 2.13
N THR A 121 8.65 23.86 1.88
CA THR A 121 8.19 22.78 2.77
C THR A 121 8.59 23.11 4.21
N PRO A 122 7.63 23.20 5.16
CA PRO A 122 7.97 23.53 6.53
C PRO A 122 8.90 22.46 7.10
N ALA A 123 10.05 22.87 7.61
CA ALA A 123 10.91 21.96 8.36
C ALA A 123 10.18 21.47 9.63
N PRO A 124 10.36 20.19 10.06
CA PRO A 124 9.73 19.68 11.27
C PRO A 124 10.03 20.58 12.46
N SER A 125 8.99 21.10 13.11
CA SER A 125 9.11 21.96 14.29
C SER A 125 8.98 21.15 15.57
N LYS A 126 9.37 21.73 16.73
CA LYS A 126 9.03 21.15 18.04
C LYS A 126 7.51 21.02 18.16
N GLY A 127 7.02 19.76 18.22
CA GLY A 127 5.58 19.44 18.25
C GLY A 127 5.01 18.91 16.93
N SER A 128 5.83 18.72 15.89
CA SER A 128 5.42 17.98 14.68
C SER A 128 5.06 16.54 15.02
N PRO A 129 3.94 16.01 14.49
CA PRO A 129 3.56 14.63 14.70
C PRO A 129 4.65 13.65 14.19
N ARG A 130 4.89 12.61 14.98
CA ARG A 130 5.86 11.56 14.67
C ARG A 130 5.12 10.29 14.30
N ILE A 131 5.31 9.83 13.08
CA ILE A 131 4.57 8.71 12.50
C ILE A 131 5.55 7.60 12.12
N LEU A 132 5.19 6.36 12.40
CA LEU A 132 5.94 5.19 12.00
C LEU A 132 5.05 4.23 11.21
N ASP A 133 5.48 3.84 10.02
CA ASP A 133 4.87 2.82 9.16
C ASP A 133 5.72 1.55 9.23
N LEU A 134 5.14 0.44 9.70
CA LEU A 134 5.79 -0.85 9.87
C LEU A 134 5.40 -1.79 8.72
N GLY A 135 6.39 -2.43 8.09
CA GLY A 135 6.18 -3.26 6.90
C GLY A 135 5.79 -2.39 5.70
N THR A 136 6.58 -1.36 5.43
CA THR A 136 6.20 -0.28 4.52
C THR A 136 6.07 -0.72 3.05
N GLY A 137 6.68 -1.84 2.64
CA GLY A 137 6.62 -2.37 1.29
C GLY A 137 7.06 -1.35 0.23
N SER A 138 6.15 -0.95 -0.64
CA SER A 138 6.37 0.10 -1.66
C SER A 138 6.47 1.53 -1.10
N GLY A 139 6.25 1.71 0.20
CA GLY A 139 6.12 3.00 0.85
C GLY A 139 4.70 3.58 0.80
N ALA A 140 3.69 2.81 0.41
CA ALA A 140 2.35 3.33 0.11
C ALA A 140 1.75 4.13 1.27
N VAL A 141 1.70 3.57 2.47
CA VAL A 141 1.12 4.22 3.66
C VAL A 141 1.99 5.39 4.12
N ALA A 142 3.29 5.18 4.29
CA ALA A 142 4.22 6.23 4.72
C ALA A 142 4.21 7.46 3.80
N LEU A 143 4.23 7.23 2.48
CA LEU A 143 4.25 8.31 1.48
C LEU A 143 2.91 9.03 1.42
N ALA A 144 1.77 8.33 1.54
CA ALA A 144 0.46 8.94 1.61
C ALA A 144 0.31 9.84 2.84
N LEU A 145 0.80 9.36 4.00
CA LEU A 145 0.82 10.14 5.24
C LEU A 145 1.72 11.37 5.13
N GLN A 146 2.96 11.21 4.61
CA GLN A 146 3.88 12.33 4.43
C GLN A 146 3.36 13.37 3.42
N HIS A 147 2.72 12.93 2.35
CA HIS A 147 2.11 13.82 1.36
C HIS A 147 0.98 14.66 1.96
N THR A 148 0.12 14.03 2.76
CA THR A 148 -1.06 14.68 3.35
C THR A 148 -0.69 15.51 4.58
N ARG A 149 0.38 15.13 5.30
CA ARG A 149 0.88 15.77 6.52
C ARG A 149 2.33 16.20 6.34
N PRO A 150 2.59 17.25 5.55
CA PRO A 150 3.94 17.76 5.32
C PRO A 150 4.60 18.32 6.60
N ASP A 151 3.81 18.60 7.65
CA ASP A 151 4.27 19.00 8.98
C ASP A 151 4.76 17.82 9.84
N ALA A 152 4.42 16.58 9.47
CA ALA A 152 4.82 15.39 10.23
C ALA A 152 6.25 14.96 9.89
N THR A 153 6.88 14.24 10.82
CA THR A 153 8.09 13.45 10.54
C THR A 153 7.67 11.99 10.44
N VAL A 154 7.89 11.40 9.26
CA VAL A 154 7.48 10.03 8.96
C VAL A 154 8.70 9.13 8.84
N TRP A 155 8.69 8.03 9.58
CA TRP A 155 9.61 6.90 9.46
C TRP A 155 8.87 5.72 8.83
N ALA A 156 9.61 4.92 8.08
CA ALA A 156 9.11 3.72 7.43
C ALA A 156 10.10 2.58 7.64
N VAL A 157 9.58 1.44 8.05
CA VAL A 157 10.37 0.25 8.40
C VAL A 157 9.98 -0.90 7.50
N ASP A 158 10.96 -1.68 7.07
CA ASP A 158 10.75 -2.98 6.43
C ASP A 158 11.93 -3.90 6.75
N ALA A 159 11.68 -5.21 6.84
CA ALA A 159 12.73 -6.21 6.99
C ALA A 159 13.44 -6.49 5.64
N SER A 160 12.76 -6.23 4.52
CA SER A 160 13.27 -6.42 3.18
C SER A 160 13.98 -5.18 2.65
N GLU A 161 15.29 -5.28 2.44
CA GLU A 161 16.05 -4.20 1.78
C GLU A 161 15.59 -3.96 0.33
N ASP A 162 15.07 -4.98 -0.35
CA ASP A 162 14.49 -4.86 -1.68
C ASP A 162 13.21 -4.01 -1.65
N ALA A 163 12.35 -4.21 -0.65
CA ALA A 163 11.17 -3.38 -0.43
C ALA A 163 11.57 -1.95 -0.10
N LEU A 164 12.53 -1.75 0.80
CA LEU A 164 13.06 -0.42 1.13
C LEU A 164 13.67 0.28 -0.09
N ALA A 165 14.31 -0.45 -1.00
CA ALA A 165 14.83 0.14 -2.23
C ALA A 165 13.70 0.69 -3.12
N VAL A 166 12.56 -0.04 -3.24
CA VAL A 166 11.37 0.45 -3.95
C VAL A 166 10.78 1.68 -3.25
N ALA A 167 10.61 1.62 -1.93
CA ALA A 167 10.04 2.72 -1.15
C ALA A 167 10.89 4.00 -1.23
N ARG A 168 12.22 3.88 -1.10
CA ARG A 168 13.18 4.99 -1.26
C ARG A 168 13.11 5.61 -2.67
N ALA A 169 13.01 4.77 -3.71
CA ALA A 169 12.86 5.25 -5.09
C ALA A 169 11.54 6.03 -5.29
N ASN A 170 10.44 5.54 -4.70
CA ASN A 170 9.15 6.24 -4.70
C ASN A 170 9.23 7.58 -3.96
N ALA A 171 9.81 7.61 -2.76
CA ALA A 171 10.00 8.82 -1.97
C ALA A 171 10.81 9.88 -2.74
N ALA A 172 11.92 9.48 -3.35
CA ALA A 172 12.76 10.36 -4.14
C ALA A 172 12.03 10.93 -5.36
N ARG A 173 11.30 10.08 -6.11
CA ARG A 173 10.52 10.50 -7.28
C ARG A 173 9.37 11.44 -6.91
N LEU A 174 8.74 11.24 -5.76
CA LEU A 174 7.64 12.08 -5.25
C LEU A 174 8.12 13.28 -4.44
N GLN A 175 9.43 13.38 -4.20
CA GLN A 175 10.05 14.43 -3.38
C GLN A 175 9.49 14.50 -1.94
N LEU A 176 9.23 13.32 -1.34
CA LEU A 176 8.69 13.19 0.02
C LEU A 176 9.79 12.78 1.01
N GLY A 177 9.88 13.50 2.12
CA GLY A 177 10.96 13.36 3.11
C GLY A 177 10.70 12.26 4.15
N VAL A 178 10.55 10.99 3.73
CA VAL A 178 10.39 9.83 4.63
C VAL A 178 11.76 9.27 5.01
N GLN A 179 11.92 8.87 6.28
CA GLN A 179 13.12 8.23 6.81
C GLN A 179 12.95 6.71 6.84
N PHE A 180 13.88 5.97 6.22
CA PHE A 180 13.75 4.51 6.05
C PHE A 180 14.74 3.77 6.95
N ILE A 181 14.25 2.75 7.68
CA ILE A 181 15.02 1.91 8.60
C ILE A 181 14.84 0.44 8.19
N ALA A 182 15.93 -0.29 8.01
CA ALA A 182 15.89 -1.74 7.86
C ALA A 182 15.73 -2.37 9.25
N SER A 183 14.61 -3.05 9.49
CA SER A 183 14.30 -3.65 10.78
C SER A 183 13.23 -4.74 10.63
N ASP A 184 13.38 -5.79 11.41
CA ASP A 184 12.29 -6.71 11.74
C ASP A 184 11.40 -6.02 12.79
N TRP A 185 10.28 -5.51 12.32
CA TRP A 185 9.34 -4.66 13.08
C TRP A 185 10.06 -3.55 13.85
N LEU A 186 9.92 -3.50 15.17
CA LEU A 186 10.48 -2.46 16.03
C LEU A 186 11.87 -2.80 16.59
N ASN A 187 12.46 -3.96 16.23
CA ASN A 187 13.69 -4.45 16.85
C ASN A 187 14.91 -3.52 16.66
N ALA A 188 15.03 -2.83 15.52
CA ALA A 188 16.10 -1.88 15.24
C ALA A 188 15.66 -0.41 15.34
N VAL A 189 14.44 -0.14 15.79
CA VAL A 189 13.94 1.23 15.98
C VAL A 189 14.48 1.79 17.30
N ASP A 190 15.49 2.65 17.21
CA ASP A 190 16.08 3.30 18.38
C ASP A 190 15.27 4.53 18.79
N VAL A 191 14.41 4.35 19.80
CA VAL A 191 13.58 5.45 20.33
C VAL A 191 14.37 6.57 21.00
N GLN A 192 15.65 6.36 21.34
CA GLN A 192 16.52 7.44 21.82
C GLN A 192 16.87 8.40 20.70
N HIS A 193 17.01 7.89 19.46
CA HIS A 193 17.25 8.69 18.27
C HIS A 193 15.94 9.18 17.62
N THR A 194 14.98 8.26 17.43
CA THR A 194 13.71 8.60 16.78
C THR A 194 12.75 9.32 17.74
N GLY A 195 12.87 9.11 19.08
CA GLY A 195 11.83 9.43 20.07
C GLY A 195 10.60 8.53 19.92
N CYS A 196 9.70 8.59 20.87
CA CYS A 196 8.42 7.88 20.74
C CYS A 196 7.51 8.49 19.68
N PHE A 197 6.58 7.70 19.18
CA PHE A 197 5.68 8.05 18.09
C PHE A 197 4.29 8.45 18.60
N ASP A 198 3.65 9.39 17.91
CA ASP A 198 2.25 9.75 18.14
C ASP A 198 1.31 8.80 17.41
N LEU A 199 1.84 8.12 16.37
CA LEU A 199 1.10 7.19 15.55
C LEU A 199 2.04 6.10 15.01
N ILE A 200 1.67 4.85 15.23
CA ILE A 200 2.27 3.68 14.58
C ILE A 200 1.17 3.05 13.71
N VAL A 201 1.46 2.82 12.44
CA VAL A 201 0.56 2.17 11.49
C VAL A 201 1.24 0.95 10.88
N SER A 202 0.47 -0.08 10.52
CA SER A 202 0.98 -1.23 9.79
C SER A 202 -0.11 -1.90 8.97
N ASN A 203 0.25 -2.31 7.77
CA ASN A 203 -0.44 -3.36 7.03
C ASN A 203 0.49 -4.60 7.01
N PRO A 204 0.53 -5.39 8.11
CA PRO A 204 1.42 -6.53 8.22
C PRO A 204 0.90 -7.71 7.38
N PRO A 205 1.69 -8.75 7.14
CA PRO A 205 1.18 -10.03 6.67
C PRO A 205 0.10 -10.55 7.63
N TYR A 206 -1.01 -11.05 7.09
CA TYR A 206 -2.13 -11.53 7.91
C TYR A 206 -2.83 -12.77 7.33
N VAL A 207 -2.29 -13.36 6.26
CA VAL A 207 -2.85 -14.59 5.69
C VAL A 207 -2.28 -15.79 6.44
N ALA A 208 -3.16 -16.73 6.84
CA ALA A 208 -2.74 -17.96 7.48
C ALA A 208 -1.92 -18.84 6.54
N GLU A 209 -0.92 -19.54 7.08
CA GLU A 209 -0.18 -20.55 6.31
C GLU A 209 -1.14 -21.63 5.80
N GLY A 210 -1.04 -21.95 4.51
CA GLY A 210 -1.92 -22.94 3.88
C GLY A 210 -3.30 -22.42 3.45
N ASP A 211 -3.57 -21.13 3.57
CA ASP A 211 -4.80 -20.53 3.03
C ASP A 211 -4.91 -20.77 1.51
N PRO A 212 -6.04 -21.31 1.02
CA PRO A 212 -6.20 -21.61 -0.41
C PRO A 212 -6.09 -20.38 -1.33
N HIS A 213 -6.32 -19.17 -0.84
CA HIS A 213 -6.19 -17.94 -1.61
C HIS A 213 -4.73 -17.62 -1.99
N LEU A 214 -3.73 -18.16 -1.26
CA LEU A 214 -2.31 -17.98 -1.60
C LEU A 214 -1.96 -18.51 -3.00
N ALA A 215 -2.67 -19.51 -3.49
CA ALA A 215 -2.46 -20.06 -4.84
C ALA A 215 -2.71 -19.01 -5.95
N ALA A 216 -3.50 -17.98 -5.70
CA ALA A 216 -3.76 -16.89 -6.64
C ALA A 216 -2.76 -15.73 -6.51
N LEU A 217 -1.90 -15.73 -5.48
CA LEU A 217 -0.98 -14.64 -5.14
C LEU A 217 0.49 -14.99 -5.40
N THR A 218 0.75 -15.93 -6.29
CA THR A 218 2.09 -16.50 -6.54
C THR A 218 3.12 -15.51 -7.11
N HIS A 219 2.67 -14.37 -7.59
CA HIS A 219 3.54 -13.32 -8.11
C HIS A 219 3.97 -12.30 -7.04
N GLU A 220 3.35 -12.34 -5.86
CA GLU A 220 3.64 -11.42 -4.75
C GLU A 220 4.59 -12.09 -3.73
N PRO A 221 5.42 -11.32 -3.00
CA PRO A 221 6.36 -11.91 -2.04
C PRO A 221 5.59 -12.62 -0.91
N LEU A 222 5.83 -13.92 -0.73
CA LEU A 222 5.12 -14.73 0.28
C LEU A 222 5.25 -14.14 1.70
N GLN A 223 6.42 -13.61 2.03
CA GLN A 223 6.71 -12.96 3.31
C GLN A 223 5.88 -11.68 3.55
N ALA A 224 5.31 -11.08 2.51
CA ALA A 224 4.39 -9.93 2.64
C ALA A 224 2.92 -10.37 2.76
N LEU A 225 2.65 -11.66 2.74
CA LEU A 225 1.30 -12.23 2.76
C LEU A 225 1.04 -13.06 4.00
N THR A 226 1.96 -13.99 4.37
CA THR A 226 1.70 -15.03 5.38
C THR A 226 2.29 -14.70 6.73
N SER A 227 1.54 -15.02 7.81
CA SER A 227 1.92 -14.75 9.19
C SER A 227 1.46 -15.88 10.11
N GLY A 228 2.19 -17.01 10.07
CA GLY A 228 1.95 -18.17 10.91
C GLY A 228 0.64 -18.91 10.64
N PRO A 229 0.27 -19.85 11.52
CA PRO A 229 -0.83 -20.78 11.28
C PRO A 229 -2.22 -20.15 11.30
N ASP A 230 -2.40 -18.99 11.93
CA ASP A 230 -3.68 -18.26 12.00
C ASP A 230 -3.60 -16.83 11.42
N GLY A 231 -2.46 -16.48 10.83
CA GLY A 231 -2.26 -15.16 10.22
C GLY A 231 -2.05 -14.02 11.21
N LEU A 232 -1.78 -14.29 12.48
CA LEU A 232 -1.68 -13.24 13.52
C LEU A 232 -0.30 -13.10 14.16
N ASP A 233 0.71 -13.87 13.75
CA ASP A 233 2.00 -13.86 14.45
C ASP A 233 2.69 -12.50 14.37
N ASP A 234 2.71 -11.87 13.20
CA ASP A 234 3.27 -10.52 13.04
C ASP A 234 2.47 -9.47 13.80
N ILE A 235 1.13 -9.55 13.77
CA ILE A 235 0.26 -8.67 14.55
C ILE A 235 0.55 -8.80 16.06
N ARG A 236 0.74 -10.02 16.57
CA ARG A 236 1.12 -10.26 17.98
C ARG A 236 2.47 -9.62 18.30
N GLN A 237 3.45 -9.78 17.42
CA GLN A 237 4.78 -9.20 17.60
C GLN A 237 4.74 -7.68 17.63
N ILE A 238 4.04 -7.05 16.69
CA ILE A 238 3.86 -5.60 16.65
C ILE A 238 3.18 -5.09 17.90
N ILE A 239 2.06 -5.71 18.33
CA ILE A 239 1.31 -5.28 19.51
C ILE A 239 2.15 -5.42 20.79
N ALA A 240 2.98 -6.45 20.90
CA ALA A 240 3.86 -6.62 22.06
C ALA A 240 4.97 -5.54 22.16
N GLN A 241 5.46 -5.06 21.03
CA GLN A 241 6.56 -4.08 20.96
C GLN A 241 6.09 -2.62 20.97
N ALA A 242 4.94 -2.33 20.37
CA ALA A 242 4.47 -0.96 20.11
C ALA A 242 4.31 -0.08 21.37
N PRO A 243 3.84 -0.58 22.53
CA PRO A 243 3.69 0.26 23.73
C PRO A 243 4.96 0.96 24.18
N ALA A 244 6.14 0.32 24.01
CA ALA A 244 7.43 0.93 24.36
C ALA A 244 7.85 2.08 23.42
N CYS A 245 7.23 2.17 22.25
CA CYS A 245 7.56 3.14 21.20
C CYS A 245 6.50 4.22 21.03
N LEU A 246 5.35 4.13 21.71
CA LEU A 246 4.27 5.10 21.63
C LEU A 246 4.38 6.19 22.71
N ASN A 247 4.07 7.41 22.33
CA ASN A 247 3.81 8.49 23.27
C ASN A 247 2.52 8.21 24.06
N PRO A 248 2.37 8.71 25.31
CA PRO A 248 1.10 8.69 26.01
C PRO A 248 0.01 9.33 25.15
N GLY A 249 -1.09 8.61 24.94
CA GLY A 249 -2.18 9.02 24.03
C GLY A 249 -1.91 8.79 22.53
N GLY A 250 -0.75 8.25 22.17
CA GLY A 250 -0.43 7.85 20.79
C GLY A 250 -1.23 6.62 20.35
N TRP A 251 -1.37 6.40 19.06
CA TRP A 251 -2.21 5.36 18.47
C TRP A 251 -1.40 4.28 17.77
N LEU A 252 -1.84 3.03 17.91
CA LEU A 252 -1.46 1.90 17.06
C LEU A 252 -2.64 1.53 16.18
N LEU A 253 -2.45 1.48 14.84
CA LEU A 253 -3.45 1.10 13.87
C LEU A 253 -2.92 -0.05 13.02
N LEU A 254 -3.71 -1.12 12.88
CA LEU A 254 -3.33 -2.34 12.17
C LEU A 254 -4.40 -2.70 11.13
N GLU A 255 -3.99 -2.95 9.89
CA GLU A 255 -4.81 -3.66 8.93
C GLU A 255 -4.77 -5.16 9.24
N HIS A 256 -5.83 -5.90 8.90
CA HIS A 256 -5.97 -7.35 9.15
C HIS A 256 -6.97 -8.00 8.19
N GLY A 257 -7.05 -9.31 8.21
CA GLY A 257 -8.01 -10.09 7.45
C GLY A 257 -9.46 -9.81 7.87
N TRP A 258 -10.40 -10.15 6.98
CA TRP A 258 -11.83 -9.85 7.10
C TRP A 258 -12.50 -10.43 8.35
N ASP A 259 -11.93 -11.47 8.94
CA ASP A 259 -12.43 -12.20 10.12
C ASP A 259 -11.57 -12.02 11.38
N GLN A 260 -10.52 -11.18 11.31
CA GLN A 260 -9.54 -11.03 12.38
C GLN A 260 -9.78 -9.85 13.32
N ALA A 261 -10.82 -9.03 13.14
CA ALA A 261 -11.08 -7.86 13.97
C ALA A 261 -11.20 -8.20 15.46
N ALA A 262 -11.98 -9.23 15.80
CA ALA A 262 -12.21 -9.61 17.20
C ALA A 262 -10.94 -10.12 17.92
N PRO A 263 -10.13 -11.03 17.35
CA PRO A 263 -8.87 -11.43 17.95
C PRO A 263 -7.86 -10.27 18.05
N VAL A 264 -7.74 -9.40 17.06
CA VAL A 264 -6.86 -8.21 17.12
C VAL A 264 -7.30 -7.25 18.23
N GLN A 265 -8.61 -7.02 18.41
CA GLN A 265 -9.13 -6.22 19.52
C GLN A 265 -8.78 -6.84 20.88
N ALA A 266 -8.84 -8.17 21.01
CA ALA A 266 -8.45 -8.86 22.25
C ALA A 266 -6.97 -8.65 22.56
N LEU A 267 -6.09 -8.87 21.58
CA LEU A 267 -4.65 -8.67 21.73
C LEU A 267 -4.30 -7.23 22.16
N LEU A 268 -4.94 -6.23 21.58
CA LEU A 268 -4.72 -4.82 21.93
C LEU A 268 -5.13 -4.52 23.38
N ARG A 269 -6.26 -5.09 23.86
CA ARG A 269 -6.71 -4.94 25.26
C ARG A 269 -5.77 -5.65 26.23
N GLU A 270 -5.32 -6.85 25.90
CA GLU A 270 -4.36 -7.61 26.69
C GLU A 270 -3.01 -6.90 26.83
N ALA A 271 -2.59 -6.17 25.78
CA ALA A 271 -1.40 -5.31 25.82
C ALA A 271 -1.59 -4.02 26.64
N GLY A 272 -2.76 -3.79 27.24
CA GLY A 272 -3.05 -2.61 28.07
C GLY A 272 -3.40 -1.35 27.28
N LEU A 273 -3.62 -1.46 25.98
CA LEU A 273 -4.07 -0.34 25.15
C LEU A 273 -5.57 -0.08 25.36
N VAL A 274 -5.96 1.18 25.23
CA VAL A 274 -7.32 1.65 25.50
C VAL A 274 -8.00 2.19 24.23
N GLN A 275 -9.30 2.47 24.31
CA GLN A 275 -10.10 2.99 23.17
C GLN A 275 -10.03 2.05 21.94
N VAL A 276 -9.99 0.74 22.17
CA VAL A 276 -9.92 -0.27 21.12
C VAL A 276 -11.17 -0.22 20.24
N GLN A 277 -10.99 -0.03 18.94
CA GLN A 277 -12.08 0.07 17.95
C GLN A 277 -11.62 -0.47 16.59
N SER A 278 -12.59 -0.80 15.73
CA SER A 278 -12.34 -1.21 14.35
C SER A 278 -12.99 -0.24 13.35
N ARG A 279 -12.42 -0.17 12.15
CA ARG A 279 -12.93 0.59 11.02
C ARG A 279 -13.24 -0.35 9.86
N ARG A 280 -14.32 -0.04 9.13
CA ARG A 280 -14.73 -0.78 7.95
C ARG A 280 -14.18 -0.12 6.69
N ASP A 281 -13.83 -0.95 5.71
CA ASP A 281 -13.51 -0.52 4.36
C ASP A 281 -14.79 -0.13 3.57
N LEU A 282 -14.63 0.27 2.32
CA LEU A 282 -15.74 0.63 1.44
C LEU A 282 -16.67 -0.56 1.11
N GLY A 283 -16.22 -1.79 1.36
CA GLY A 283 -17.01 -3.03 1.25
C GLY A 283 -17.78 -3.37 2.51
N ASP A 284 -17.80 -2.50 3.54
CA ASP A 284 -18.41 -2.71 4.85
C ASP A 284 -17.80 -3.87 5.65
N ILE A 285 -16.53 -4.21 5.37
CA ILE A 285 -15.76 -5.24 6.06
C ILE A 285 -14.84 -4.57 7.09
N GLU A 286 -14.81 -5.06 8.35
CA GLU A 286 -13.85 -4.61 9.34
C GLU A 286 -12.44 -4.96 8.87
N ARG A 287 -11.69 -3.91 8.48
CA ARG A 287 -10.38 -4.05 7.84
C ARG A 287 -9.24 -3.53 8.69
N CYS A 288 -9.51 -2.57 9.55
CA CYS A 288 -8.50 -1.96 10.40
C CYS A 288 -8.96 -1.99 11.85
N THR A 289 -8.06 -2.37 12.77
CA THR A 289 -8.30 -2.30 14.21
C THR A 289 -7.17 -1.50 14.87
N GLY A 290 -7.50 -0.66 15.82
CA GLY A 290 -6.51 0.17 16.50
C GLY A 290 -6.91 0.53 17.92
N ALA A 291 -5.91 1.04 18.65
CA ALA A 291 -6.06 1.44 20.03
C ALA A 291 -5.08 2.56 20.40
N ALA A 292 -5.36 3.25 21.49
CA ALA A 292 -4.50 4.30 22.02
C ALA A 292 -3.68 3.82 23.21
N MET A 293 -2.45 4.34 23.34
CA MET A 293 -1.67 4.27 24.56
C MET A 293 -2.39 5.06 25.68
N PRO A 294 -2.51 4.57 26.90
CA PRO A 294 -2.99 5.36 28.03
C PRO A 294 -2.24 6.69 28.19
N LYS A 295 -2.95 7.73 28.66
CA LYS A 295 -2.35 9.05 28.94
C LYS A 295 -1.57 9.06 30.23
#